data_4d2926fc55c1b27689657c43b3a6b42f
#
_entry.id   4d2926fc55c1b27689657c43b3a6b42f
#
_cell.length_a   1.000
_cell.length_b   1.000
_cell.length_c   1.000
_cell.angle_alpha   90.00
_cell.angle_beta   90.00
_cell.angle_gamma   90.00
#
_symmetry.space_group_name_H-M   'P 1'
#
loop_
_entity.id
_entity.type
_entity.pdbx_description
1 polymer ?
#
loop_
_entity_poly.entity_id
_entity_poly.type
_entity_poly.pdbx_seq_one_letter_code
_entity_poly.pdbx_strand_id
1 'polypeptide(L)'
;MGNEFFSYELVHECKQTGARAGILNTPHGSILTPIFMPVGTNSAVKTLTTDQIVDTGAQIMLSNSYHLYLRADSKRIKRFGGIHNWMNWHKPV
;
A
#
# COMPACT_ATOMS: atom_id res chain seq x y z
N MET A 1 3.94 -22.89 8.19
CA MET A 1 2.75 -22.27 7.71
C MET A 1 3.06 -21.46 6.47
N GLY A 2 2.35 -21.71 5.43
CA GLY A 2 2.54 -20.97 4.22
C GLY A 2 2.16 -19.51 4.38
N ASN A 3 2.95 -18.65 3.77
CA ASN A 3 2.61 -17.25 3.66
C ASN A 3 1.77 -17.05 2.40
N GLU A 4 0.60 -17.72 2.38
CA GLU A 4 -0.28 -17.65 1.23
C GLU A 4 -0.72 -16.22 0.92
N PHE A 5 -0.83 -15.38 1.97
CA PHE A 5 -1.25 -14.01 1.84
C PHE A 5 -0.10 -13.02 1.66
N PHE A 6 1.08 -13.37 2.16
CA PHE A 6 2.25 -12.50 2.10
C PHE A 6 3.48 -13.33 1.78
N SER A 7 4.22 -12.90 0.79
CA SER A 7 5.52 -13.50 0.46
C SER A 7 6.40 -12.47 -0.22
N TYR A 8 7.70 -12.70 -0.18
CA TYR A 8 8.67 -11.85 -0.86
C TYR A 8 9.60 -12.73 -1.69
N GLU A 9 9.78 -12.35 -2.94
CA GLU A 9 10.73 -12.99 -3.85
C GLU A 9 11.86 -12.04 -4.15
N LEU A 10 13.10 -12.46 -3.87
CA LEU A 10 14.27 -11.74 -4.34
C LEU A 10 14.49 -12.10 -5.80
N VAL A 11 14.38 -11.13 -6.70
CA VAL A 11 14.52 -11.34 -8.14
C VAL A 11 15.98 -11.15 -8.56
N HIS A 12 16.62 -10.10 -8.05
CA HIS A 12 17.99 -9.77 -8.43
C HIS A 12 18.67 -8.99 -7.32
N GLU A 13 19.95 -9.24 -7.14
CA GLU A 13 20.79 -8.49 -6.21
C GLU A 13 22.05 -8.02 -6.94
N CYS A 14 22.35 -6.72 -6.81
CA CYS A 14 23.56 -6.17 -7.39
C CYS A 14 24.76 -6.57 -6.53
N LYS A 15 25.75 -7.22 -7.16
CA LYS A 15 26.91 -7.72 -6.44
C LYS A 15 27.84 -6.62 -5.95
N GLN A 16 27.77 -5.45 -6.56
CA GLN A 16 28.68 -4.34 -6.23
C GLN A 16 28.13 -3.45 -5.12
N THR A 17 26.84 -3.21 -5.09
CA THR A 17 26.22 -2.25 -4.18
C THR A 17 25.32 -2.90 -3.13
N GLY A 18 24.92 -4.17 -3.34
CA GLY A 18 23.94 -4.81 -2.48
C GLY A 18 22.50 -4.37 -2.77
N ALA A 19 22.26 -3.54 -3.77
CA ALA A 19 20.93 -3.17 -4.19
C ALA A 19 20.15 -4.40 -4.63
N ARG A 20 18.86 -4.45 -4.32
CA ARG A 20 18.02 -5.61 -4.59
C ARG A 20 16.75 -5.21 -5.31
N ALA A 21 16.28 -6.06 -6.19
CA ALA A 21 14.97 -5.97 -6.81
C ALA A 21 14.18 -7.22 -6.45
N GLY A 22 12.93 -7.04 -6.08
CA GLY A 22 12.11 -8.15 -5.66
C GLY A 22 10.63 -7.91 -5.90
N ILE A 23 9.83 -8.89 -5.49
CA ILE A 23 8.38 -8.83 -5.60
C ILE A 23 7.79 -9.14 -4.23
N LEU A 24 7.02 -8.21 -3.70
CA LEU A 24 6.25 -8.42 -2.48
C LEU A 24 4.81 -8.79 -2.87
N ASN A 25 4.40 -9.99 -2.52
CA ASN A 25 3.04 -10.47 -2.81
C ASN A 25 2.15 -10.24 -1.61
N THR A 26 0.99 -9.66 -1.84
CA THR A 26 -0.01 -9.39 -0.80
C THR A 26 -1.39 -9.82 -1.29
N PRO A 27 -2.39 -9.96 -0.38
CA PRO A 27 -3.75 -10.27 -0.79
C PRO A 27 -4.38 -9.25 -1.74
N HIS A 28 -3.88 -8.03 -1.76
CA HIS A 28 -4.41 -6.96 -2.61
C HIS A 28 -3.58 -6.70 -3.85
N GLY A 29 -2.55 -7.50 -4.10
CA GLY A 29 -1.74 -7.39 -5.30
C GLY A 29 -0.26 -7.55 -5.03
N SER A 30 0.51 -7.66 -6.09
CA SER A 30 1.96 -7.77 -6.04
C SER A 30 2.60 -6.41 -6.25
N ILE A 31 3.71 -6.19 -5.58
CA ILE A 31 4.43 -4.92 -5.60
C ILE A 31 5.84 -5.20 -6.06
N LEU A 32 6.29 -4.48 -7.07
CA LEU A 32 7.68 -4.52 -7.50
C LEU A 32 8.52 -3.62 -6.60
N THR A 33 9.55 -4.16 -5.99
CA THR A 33 10.42 -3.39 -5.09
C THR A 33 11.81 -3.19 -5.69
N PRO A 34 12.49 -2.10 -5.38
CA PRO A 34 12.05 -0.98 -4.53
C PRO A 34 10.97 -0.15 -5.18
N ILE A 35 10.13 0.51 -4.37
CA ILE A 35 9.06 1.36 -4.87
C ILE A 35 8.79 2.52 -3.90
N PHE A 36 8.38 3.65 -4.44
CA PHE A 36 7.95 4.77 -3.63
C PHE A 36 6.52 4.54 -3.12
N MET A 37 6.30 4.81 -1.84
CA MET A 37 4.98 4.69 -1.22
C MET A 37 4.41 6.09 -0.97
N PRO A 38 3.42 6.54 -1.77
CA PRO A 38 2.76 7.82 -1.49
C PRO A 38 2.08 7.80 -0.12
N VAL A 39 2.07 8.95 0.54
CA VAL A 39 1.49 9.07 1.89
C VAL A 39 0.06 9.59 1.78
N GLY A 40 -0.90 8.81 2.30
CA GLY A 40 -2.31 9.17 2.36
C GLY A 40 -2.76 9.35 3.80
N THR A 41 -2.39 10.45 4.44
CA THR A 41 -2.61 10.65 5.88
C THR A 41 -4.09 10.74 6.27
N ASN A 42 -4.92 11.36 5.47
CA ASN A 42 -6.36 11.48 5.71
C ASN A 42 -7.16 10.55 4.80
N SER A 43 -6.66 9.34 4.61
CA SER A 43 -7.21 8.35 3.69
C SER A 43 -7.13 8.80 2.24
N ALA A 44 -6.30 9.80 1.96
CA ALA A 44 -6.08 10.30 0.61
C ALA A 44 -4.73 11.01 0.53
N VAL A 45 -4.12 10.99 -0.64
CA VAL A 45 -2.96 11.83 -0.94
C VAL A 45 -3.48 13.21 -1.29
N LYS A 46 -2.88 14.25 -0.70
CA LYS A 46 -3.31 15.63 -0.94
C LYS A 46 -3.30 15.95 -2.43
N THR A 47 -4.34 16.63 -2.88
CA THR A 47 -4.52 17.14 -4.25
C THR A 47 -4.66 16.09 -5.35
N LEU A 48 -4.63 14.80 -5.01
CA LEU A 48 -4.76 13.74 -5.99
C LEU A 48 -5.95 12.84 -5.69
N THR A 49 -6.68 12.43 -6.72
CA THR A 49 -7.68 11.38 -6.61
C THR A 49 -7.01 10.01 -6.64
N THR A 50 -7.73 8.96 -6.24
CA THR A 50 -7.24 7.59 -6.30
C THR A 50 -6.84 7.21 -7.72
N ASP A 51 -7.65 7.59 -8.71
CA ASP A 51 -7.35 7.29 -10.10
C ASP A 51 -6.06 7.97 -10.56
N GLN A 52 -5.83 9.22 -10.15
CA GLN A 52 -4.61 9.93 -10.47
C GLN A 52 -3.38 9.27 -9.84
N ILE A 53 -3.51 8.74 -8.62
CA ILE A 53 -2.43 8.04 -7.96
C ILE A 53 -2.10 6.74 -8.71
N VAL A 54 -3.10 5.99 -9.13
CA VAL A 54 -2.90 4.79 -9.94
C VAL A 54 -2.16 5.14 -11.23
N ASP A 55 -2.52 6.24 -11.88
CA ASP A 55 -1.88 6.69 -13.11
C ASP A 55 -0.41 7.03 -12.93
N THR A 56 0.03 7.36 -11.72
CA THR A 56 1.46 7.59 -11.44
C THR A 56 2.28 6.30 -11.41
N GLY A 57 1.64 5.15 -11.44
CA GLY A 57 2.31 3.86 -11.31
C GLY A 57 2.47 3.39 -9.87
N ALA A 58 1.87 4.08 -8.91
CA ALA A 58 1.94 3.68 -7.50
C ALA A 58 1.25 2.34 -7.30
N GLN A 59 1.91 1.44 -6.56
CA GLN A 59 1.42 0.10 -6.29
C GLN A 59 1.03 -0.10 -4.83
N ILE A 60 1.43 0.80 -3.96
CA ILE A 60 1.18 0.74 -2.52
C ILE A 60 1.05 2.17 -1.99
N MET A 61 0.27 2.34 -0.94
CA MET A 61 0.07 3.63 -0.29
C MET A 61 0.34 3.49 1.21
N LEU A 62 0.90 4.51 1.81
CA LEU A 62 1.04 4.59 3.26
C LEU A 62 -0.18 5.25 3.88
N SER A 63 -0.60 4.73 5.02
CA SER A 63 -1.66 5.31 5.82
C SER A 63 -1.20 5.39 7.27
N ASN A 64 -1.81 6.27 8.05
CA ASN A 64 -1.43 6.47 9.44
C ASN A 64 -2.64 6.21 10.34
N SER A 65 -2.53 5.21 11.22
CA SER A 65 -3.63 4.82 12.09
C SER A 65 -4.03 5.93 13.07
N TYR A 66 -3.10 6.76 13.50
CA TYR A 66 -3.40 7.88 14.38
C TYR A 66 -4.30 8.91 13.69
N HIS A 67 -3.99 9.28 12.46
CA HIS A 67 -4.81 10.20 11.68
C HIS A 67 -6.18 9.60 11.35
N LEU A 68 -6.22 8.31 11.05
CA LEU A 68 -7.49 7.62 10.83
C LEU A 68 -8.35 7.61 12.08
N TYR A 69 -7.74 7.42 13.25
CA TYR A 69 -8.45 7.45 14.52
C TYR A 69 -9.05 8.83 14.80
N LEU A 70 -8.33 9.91 14.50
CA LEU A 70 -8.80 11.29 14.73
C LEU A 70 -9.91 11.70 13.75
N ARG A 71 -9.85 11.26 12.49
CA ARG A 71 -10.77 11.70 11.44
C ARG A 71 -11.99 10.80 11.29
N ALA A 72 -11.75 9.52 11.44
CA ALA A 72 -12.80 8.52 11.44
C ALA A 72 -12.36 7.46 12.43
N ASP A 73 -13.07 6.90 13.26
CA ASP A 73 -12.59 5.86 14.14
C ASP A 73 -12.58 4.49 13.44
N SER A 74 -11.97 3.51 14.09
CA SER A 74 -11.88 2.17 13.54
C SER A 74 -13.25 1.53 13.31
N LYS A 75 -14.25 1.91 14.09
CA LYS A 75 -15.61 1.38 13.95
C LYS A 75 -16.25 1.86 12.64
N ARG A 76 -16.05 3.12 12.26
CA ARG A 76 -16.56 3.66 11.01
C ARG A 76 -15.88 3.00 9.82
N ILE A 77 -14.57 2.83 9.89
CA ILE A 77 -13.81 2.17 8.83
C ILE A 77 -14.29 0.73 8.68
N LYS A 78 -14.51 0.03 9.78
CA LYS A 78 -15.03 -1.35 9.76
C LYS A 78 -16.42 -1.41 9.13
N ARG A 79 -17.31 -0.48 9.46
CA ARG A 79 -18.64 -0.41 8.86
C ARG A 79 -18.60 -0.15 7.36
N PHE A 80 -17.60 0.57 6.91
CA PHE A 80 -17.41 0.87 5.49
C PHE A 80 -16.80 -0.30 4.72
N GLY A 81 -16.40 -1.37 5.39
CA GLY A 81 -15.84 -2.55 4.78
C GLY A 81 -14.31 -2.63 4.83
N GLY A 82 -13.70 -1.86 5.75
CA GLY A 82 -12.26 -1.84 5.92
C GLY A 82 -11.60 -0.67 5.25
N ILE A 83 -10.28 -0.57 5.43
CA ILE A 83 -9.52 0.60 4.98
C ILE A 83 -9.49 0.75 3.45
N HIS A 84 -9.46 -0.36 2.72
CA HIS A 84 -9.44 -0.31 1.26
C HIS A 84 -10.71 0.33 0.70
N ASN A 85 -11.86 -0.05 1.21
CA ASN A 85 -13.13 0.54 0.81
C ASN A 85 -13.24 2.00 1.29
N TRP A 86 -12.77 2.28 2.49
CA TRP A 86 -12.78 3.63 3.04
C TRP A 86 -11.97 4.60 2.18
N MET A 87 -10.80 4.16 1.71
CA MET A 87 -9.91 4.98 0.88
C MET A 87 -10.25 4.92 -0.60
N ASN A 88 -11.11 3.99 -1.00
CA ASN A 88 -11.32 3.65 -2.41
C ASN A 88 -9.99 3.28 -3.10
N TRP A 89 -9.16 2.55 -2.39
CA TRP A 89 -7.85 2.10 -2.87
C TRP A 89 -7.78 0.58 -2.73
N HIS A 90 -7.70 -0.13 -3.85
CA HIS A 90 -7.81 -1.59 -3.86
C HIS A 90 -6.48 -2.30 -4.02
N LYS A 91 -5.39 -1.55 -3.99
CA LYS A 91 -4.03 -2.07 -3.96
C LYS A 91 -3.52 -2.12 -2.52
N PRO A 92 -2.32 -2.65 -2.26
CA PRO A 92 -1.76 -2.68 -0.90
C PRO A 92 -1.67 -1.31 -0.24
N VAL A 93 -1.88 -1.34 1.04
CA VAL A 93 -1.81 -0.14 1.88
C VAL A 93 -1.12 -0.50 3.20
#